data_deb5ccc287bea96f8fbafa711bdfac69
#
_entry.id   deb5ccc287bea96f8fbafa711bdfac69
#
_cell.length_a   1.000
_cell.length_b   1.000
_cell.length_c   1.000
_cell.angle_alpha   90.00
_cell.angle_beta   90.00
_cell.angle_gamma   90.00
#
_symmetry.space_group_name_H-M   'P 1'
#
loop_
_entity.id
_entity.type
_entity.pdbx_description
1 polymer ?
#
loop_
_entity_poly.entity_id
_entity_poly.type
_entity_poly.pdbx_seq_one_letter_code
_entity_poly.pdbx_strand_id
1 'polypeptide(L)'
;MGGSGVARKPGILIIVENLTVPLDRRVWQEACALRDAGYTVSVVCPKGGRYQDKYELLDGIHVFRHPLPFEARSAAGYLLEYSSALAFEFALSVKAYFKVGFDAVQACNPPDLLFLSGGFWKYLFGKPFVLDHHDINPELYEAKFGRRGFFHRVLGILERLTFRVADASLA
;
A
#
# COMPACT_ATOMS: atom_id res chain seq x y z
N MET A 1 -21.46 -34.02 18.62
CA MET A 1 -21.14 -33.70 17.22
C MET A 1 -20.46 -32.33 17.23
N GLY A 2 -19.13 -32.31 17.33
CA GLY A 2 -18.35 -31.08 17.32
C GLY A 2 -18.12 -30.65 15.87
N GLY A 3 -18.77 -29.57 15.44
CA GLY A 3 -18.44 -28.94 14.18
C GLY A 3 -17.02 -28.36 14.27
N SER A 4 -16.08 -28.92 13.56
CA SER A 4 -14.76 -28.33 13.35
C SER A 4 -14.95 -27.09 12.50
N GLY A 5 -15.19 -25.92 13.15
CA GLY A 5 -15.12 -24.65 12.48
C GLY A 5 -13.72 -24.51 11.89
N VAL A 6 -13.61 -24.57 10.56
CA VAL A 6 -12.35 -24.26 9.87
C VAL A 6 -12.01 -22.82 10.25
N ALA A 7 -10.97 -22.64 11.05
CA ALA A 7 -10.51 -21.33 11.45
C ALA A 7 -10.23 -20.52 10.16
N ARG A 8 -10.78 -19.30 10.07
CA ARG A 8 -10.51 -18.38 8.95
C ARG A 8 -9.01 -18.16 8.84
N LYS A 9 -8.46 -18.32 7.65
CA LYS A 9 -7.06 -17.98 7.39
C LYS A 9 -6.83 -16.50 7.72
N PRO A 10 -5.72 -16.15 8.39
CA PRO A 10 -5.39 -14.75 8.62
C PRO A 10 -5.22 -14.02 7.29
N GLY A 11 -5.69 -12.78 7.23
CA GLY A 11 -5.67 -11.96 6.02
C GLY A 11 -4.64 -10.86 6.10
N ILE A 12 -3.99 -10.57 4.98
CA ILE A 12 -3.04 -9.46 4.83
C ILE A 12 -3.47 -8.60 3.65
N LEU A 13 -3.52 -7.29 3.87
CA LEU A 13 -3.70 -6.30 2.83
C LEU A 13 -2.35 -5.63 2.55
N ILE A 14 -1.91 -5.66 1.29
CA ILE A 14 -0.73 -4.93 0.79
C ILE A 14 -1.23 -3.74 -0.04
N ILE A 15 -0.72 -2.55 0.24
CA ILE A 15 -1.01 -1.31 -0.51
C ILE A 15 0.28 -0.86 -1.19
N VAL A 16 0.24 -0.67 -2.51
CA VAL A 16 1.36 -0.17 -3.32
C VAL A 16 0.86 0.80 -4.38
N GLU A 17 1.47 1.99 -4.50
CA GLU A 17 1.05 3.03 -5.44
C GLU A 17 1.81 3.02 -6.76
N ASN A 18 3.09 2.64 -6.76
CA ASN A 18 3.98 2.87 -7.90
C ASN A 18 3.67 2.02 -9.13
N LEU A 19 3.42 0.72 -8.92
CA LEU A 19 3.24 -0.24 -10.00
C LEU A 19 2.10 -1.21 -9.72
N THR A 20 1.42 -1.62 -10.80
CA THR A 20 0.45 -2.71 -10.71
C THR A 20 1.13 -4.04 -10.47
N VAL A 21 0.50 -4.92 -9.66
CA VAL A 21 0.91 -6.32 -9.60
C VAL A 21 0.30 -7.10 -10.77
N PRO A 22 1.03 -8.08 -11.35
CA PRO A 22 2.32 -8.62 -10.95
C PRO A 22 3.55 -7.92 -11.59
N LEU A 23 3.41 -6.73 -12.20
CA LEU A 23 4.54 -6.00 -12.80
C LEU A 23 5.50 -5.50 -11.73
N ASP A 24 4.99 -5.11 -10.55
CA ASP A 24 5.81 -4.95 -9.36
C ASP A 24 6.25 -6.33 -8.86
N ARG A 25 7.46 -6.72 -9.25
CA ARG A 25 7.99 -8.05 -8.99
C ARG A 25 8.25 -8.31 -7.50
N ARG A 26 8.67 -7.28 -6.75
CA ARG A 26 8.95 -7.40 -5.30
C ARG A 26 7.65 -7.68 -4.56
N VAL A 27 6.66 -6.79 -4.72
CA VAL A 27 5.35 -6.94 -4.09
C VAL A 27 4.64 -8.23 -4.52
N TRP A 28 4.79 -8.63 -5.78
CA TRP A 28 4.21 -9.87 -6.28
C TRP A 28 4.82 -11.11 -5.63
N GLN A 29 6.16 -11.17 -5.53
CA GLN A 29 6.86 -12.27 -4.88
C GLN A 29 6.48 -12.38 -3.40
N GLU A 30 6.39 -11.26 -2.71
CA GLU A 30 5.96 -11.20 -1.32
C GLU A 30 4.51 -11.68 -1.15
N ALA A 31 3.59 -11.19 -1.98
CA ALA A 31 2.21 -11.64 -1.97
C ALA A 31 2.08 -13.16 -2.22
N CYS A 32 2.88 -13.70 -3.15
CA CYS A 32 2.95 -15.14 -3.39
C CYS A 32 3.49 -15.91 -2.18
N ALA A 33 4.56 -15.42 -1.56
CA ALA A 33 5.15 -16.05 -0.37
C ALA A 33 4.16 -16.07 0.81
N LEU A 34 3.45 -14.98 1.05
CA LEU A 34 2.41 -14.91 2.08
C LEU A 34 1.25 -15.85 1.78
N ARG A 35 0.77 -15.92 0.54
CA ARG A 35 -0.26 -16.89 0.12
C ARG A 35 0.20 -18.33 0.36
N ASP A 36 1.44 -18.65 -0.01
CA ASP A 36 2.00 -20.00 0.13
C ASP A 36 2.24 -20.37 1.60
N ALA A 37 2.46 -19.36 2.46
CA ALA A 37 2.48 -19.49 3.91
C ALA A 37 1.08 -19.66 4.54
N GLY A 38 0.02 -19.62 3.73
CA GLY A 38 -1.36 -19.91 4.16
C GLY A 38 -2.20 -18.68 4.49
N TYR A 39 -1.72 -17.47 4.21
CA TYR A 39 -2.50 -16.25 4.39
C TYR A 39 -3.49 -16.03 3.23
N THR A 40 -4.59 -15.35 3.53
CA THR A 40 -5.44 -14.73 2.51
C THR A 40 -4.84 -13.38 2.15
N VAL A 41 -4.40 -13.19 0.91
CA VAL A 41 -3.70 -11.97 0.50
C VAL A 41 -4.58 -11.12 -0.40
N SER A 42 -4.66 -9.84 -0.09
CA SER A 42 -5.26 -8.80 -0.93
C SER A 42 -4.21 -7.75 -1.27
N VAL A 43 -4.18 -7.30 -2.52
CA VAL A 43 -3.30 -6.21 -2.97
C VAL A 43 -4.14 -5.07 -3.53
N VAL A 44 -3.87 -3.85 -3.08
CA VAL A 44 -4.38 -2.60 -3.66
C VAL A 44 -3.24 -1.95 -4.43
N CYS A 45 -3.45 -1.70 -5.72
CA CYS A 45 -2.42 -1.13 -6.60
C CYS A 45 -3.05 -0.32 -7.75
N PRO A 46 -2.28 0.49 -8.49
CA PRO A 46 -2.77 1.15 -9.70
C PRO A 46 -3.02 0.14 -10.82
N LYS A 47 -3.81 0.56 -11.81
CA LYS A 47 -3.89 -0.10 -13.11
C LYS A 47 -2.58 0.14 -13.89
N GLY A 48 -2.17 -0.84 -14.71
CA GLY A 48 -0.97 -0.68 -15.52
C GLY A 48 -0.82 -1.73 -16.59
N GLY A 49 -0.24 -1.37 -17.73
CA GLY A 49 -0.03 -2.29 -18.85
C GLY A 49 -1.32 -2.99 -19.27
N ARG A 50 -1.29 -4.30 -19.34
CA ARG A 50 -2.46 -5.14 -19.67
C ARG A 50 -3.43 -5.37 -18.50
N TYR A 51 -3.06 -4.96 -17.29
CA TYR A 51 -3.85 -5.19 -16.06
C TYR A 51 -4.79 -4.03 -15.80
N GLN A 52 -5.96 -4.05 -16.45
CA GLN A 52 -6.93 -2.95 -16.44
C GLN A 52 -8.20 -3.25 -15.63
N ASP A 53 -8.39 -4.48 -15.18
CA ASP A 53 -9.54 -4.88 -14.39
C ASP A 53 -9.51 -4.25 -13.00
N LYS A 54 -10.66 -3.72 -12.57
CA LYS A 54 -10.81 -3.10 -11.23
C LYS A 54 -10.65 -4.10 -10.08
N TYR A 55 -10.89 -5.38 -10.37
CA TYR A 55 -10.74 -6.48 -9.43
C TYR A 55 -10.46 -7.76 -10.20
N GLU A 56 -9.50 -8.53 -9.72
CA GLU A 56 -9.09 -9.79 -10.28
C GLU A 56 -8.64 -10.74 -9.15
N LEU A 57 -8.92 -12.02 -9.29
CA LEU A 57 -8.30 -13.07 -8.48
C LEU A 57 -7.18 -13.69 -9.32
N LEU A 58 -5.94 -13.33 -9.01
CA LEU A 58 -4.76 -13.75 -9.76
C LEU A 58 -3.93 -14.70 -8.87
N ASP A 59 -3.76 -15.94 -9.31
CA ASP A 59 -3.03 -16.99 -8.56
C ASP A 59 -3.47 -17.11 -7.08
N GLY A 60 -4.76 -16.91 -6.79
CA GLY A 60 -5.30 -16.97 -5.43
C GLY A 60 -5.10 -15.70 -4.60
N ILE A 61 -4.56 -14.64 -5.18
CA ILE A 61 -4.39 -13.32 -4.58
C ILE A 61 -5.47 -12.38 -5.09
N HIS A 62 -6.14 -11.68 -4.18
CA HIS A 62 -7.20 -10.71 -4.49
C HIS A 62 -6.56 -9.38 -4.88
N VAL A 63 -6.64 -8.96 -6.14
CA VAL A 63 -6.06 -7.72 -6.63
C VAL A 63 -7.14 -6.69 -6.89
N PHE A 64 -7.05 -5.54 -6.25
CA PHE A 64 -7.94 -4.39 -6.41
C PHE A 64 -7.16 -3.25 -7.06
N ARG A 65 -7.64 -2.72 -8.20
CA ARG A 65 -6.92 -1.70 -8.95
C ARG A 65 -7.72 -0.42 -9.11
N HIS A 66 -7.03 0.71 -8.91
CA HIS A 66 -7.56 2.06 -9.19
C HIS A 66 -6.94 2.63 -10.48
N PRO A 67 -7.60 3.58 -11.15
CA PRO A 67 -6.97 4.31 -12.24
C PRO A 67 -5.83 5.17 -11.69
N LEU A 68 -4.76 5.34 -12.47
CA LEU A 68 -3.81 6.44 -12.27
C LEU A 68 -4.50 7.70 -12.80
N PRO A 69 -4.76 8.72 -11.97
CA PRO A 69 -5.61 9.84 -12.40
C PRO A 69 -4.95 10.67 -13.51
N PHE A 70 -3.66 10.95 -13.44
CA PHE A 70 -2.85 11.67 -14.48
C PHE A 70 -1.38 11.71 -14.08
N GLU A 71 -0.49 11.96 -15.05
CA GLU A 71 0.91 12.28 -14.78
C GLU A 71 1.05 13.78 -14.47
N ALA A 72 1.46 14.10 -13.27
CA ALA A 72 1.64 15.48 -12.85
C ALA A 72 2.89 16.11 -13.50
N ARG A 73 2.72 17.35 -14.00
CA ARG A 73 3.81 18.16 -14.55
C ARG A 73 4.12 19.41 -13.71
N SER A 74 3.40 19.62 -12.61
CA SER A 74 3.56 20.77 -11.72
C SER A 74 3.45 20.36 -10.26
N ALA A 75 3.97 21.18 -9.34
CA ALA A 75 3.88 20.90 -7.89
C ALA A 75 2.43 20.74 -7.41
N ALA A 76 1.50 21.57 -7.90
CA ALA A 76 0.07 21.44 -7.59
C ALA A 76 -0.53 20.15 -8.19
N GLY A 77 -0.08 19.76 -9.39
CA GLY A 77 -0.44 18.49 -10.02
C GLY A 77 -0.01 17.29 -9.18
N TYR A 78 1.22 17.27 -8.68
CA TYR A 78 1.71 16.22 -7.78
C TYR A 78 0.86 16.12 -6.50
N LEU A 79 0.48 17.25 -5.90
CA LEU A 79 -0.37 17.23 -4.71
C LEU A 79 -1.75 16.61 -5.01
N LEU A 80 -2.36 16.94 -6.14
CA LEU A 80 -3.63 16.35 -6.58
C LEU A 80 -3.49 14.86 -6.91
N GLU A 81 -2.41 14.46 -7.58
CA GLU A 81 -2.10 13.07 -7.92
C GLU A 81 -2.00 12.23 -6.65
N TYR A 82 -1.13 12.60 -5.71
CA TYR A 82 -0.95 11.87 -4.47
C TYR A 82 -2.21 11.87 -3.58
N SER A 83 -2.94 12.98 -3.52
CA SER A 83 -4.18 13.03 -2.74
C SER A 83 -5.27 12.15 -3.33
N SER A 84 -5.38 12.10 -4.67
CA SER A 84 -6.35 11.22 -5.35
C SER A 84 -5.96 9.76 -5.26
N ALA A 85 -4.68 9.42 -5.40
CA ALA A 85 -4.19 8.06 -5.23
C ALA A 85 -4.49 7.56 -3.81
N LEU A 86 -4.12 8.33 -2.79
CA LEU A 86 -4.43 8.01 -1.39
C LEU A 86 -5.94 7.80 -1.14
N ALA A 87 -6.80 8.63 -1.74
CA ALA A 87 -8.25 8.48 -1.63
C ALA A 87 -8.75 7.19 -2.29
N PHE A 88 -8.23 6.83 -3.47
CA PHE A 88 -8.56 5.57 -4.14
C PHE A 88 -8.06 4.36 -3.36
N GLU A 89 -6.83 4.38 -2.88
CA GLU A 89 -6.25 3.30 -2.09
C GLU A 89 -7.00 3.09 -0.79
N PHE A 90 -7.35 4.18 -0.11
CA PHE A 90 -8.19 4.12 1.08
C PHE A 90 -9.56 3.51 0.77
N ALA A 91 -10.26 3.99 -0.26
CA ALA A 91 -11.56 3.44 -0.66
C ALA A 91 -11.47 1.95 -1.06
N LEU A 92 -10.39 1.54 -1.75
CA LEU A 92 -10.17 0.14 -2.09
C LEU A 92 -9.78 -0.71 -0.89
N SER A 93 -9.05 -0.17 0.10
CA SER A 93 -8.78 -0.87 1.35
C SER A 93 -10.07 -1.18 2.12
N VAL A 94 -11.00 -0.22 2.17
CA VAL A 94 -12.35 -0.42 2.74
C VAL A 94 -13.11 -1.51 1.96
N LYS A 95 -13.06 -1.45 0.63
CA LYS A 95 -13.70 -2.49 -0.22
C LYS A 95 -13.09 -3.87 0.00
N ALA A 96 -11.76 -3.96 0.12
CA ALA A 96 -11.06 -5.21 0.40
C ALA A 96 -11.47 -5.76 1.78
N TYR A 97 -11.60 -4.89 2.78
CA TYR A 97 -12.04 -5.29 4.11
C TYR A 97 -13.42 -5.96 4.10
N PHE A 98 -14.41 -5.36 3.44
CA PHE A 98 -15.75 -5.92 3.37
C PHE A 98 -15.87 -7.12 2.42
N LYS A 99 -15.05 -7.21 1.38
CA LYS A 99 -15.12 -8.29 0.41
C LYS A 99 -14.36 -9.55 0.81
N VAL A 100 -13.18 -9.37 1.40
CA VAL A 100 -12.21 -10.44 1.71
C VAL A 100 -11.94 -10.51 3.21
N GLY A 101 -11.76 -9.36 3.83
CA GLY A 101 -11.26 -9.22 5.19
C GLY A 101 -9.75 -9.31 5.26
N PHE A 102 -9.18 -8.62 6.26
CA PHE A 102 -7.76 -8.74 6.59
C PHE A 102 -7.53 -8.46 8.07
N ASP A 103 -6.40 -8.93 8.58
CA ASP A 103 -6.00 -8.84 9.98
C ASP A 103 -4.77 -7.97 10.17
N ALA A 104 -4.03 -7.67 9.10
CA ALA A 104 -2.90 -6.75 9.08
C ALA A 104 -2.89 -5.96 7.76
N VAL A 105 -2.28 -4.77 7.81
CA VAL A 105 -2.06 -3.90 6.64
C VAL A 105 -0.57 -3.67 6.47
N GLN A 106 -0.10 -3.86 5.26
CA GLN A 106 1.25 -3.49 4.83
C GLN A 106 1.13 -2.38 3.79
N ALA A 107 1.98 -1.37 3.87
CA ALA A 107 2.08 -0.34 2.86
C ALA A 107 3.52 -0.17 2.39
N CYS A 108 3.68 -0.13 1.06
CA CYS A 108 4.97 0.04 0.38
C CYS A 108 5.14 1.51 0.00
N ASN A 109 6.18 2.19 0.51
CA ASN A 109 6.46 3.55 0.09
C ASN A 109 7.19 3.57 -1.28
N PRO A 110 7.17 4.66 -2.04
CA PRO A 110 6.42 5.88 -1.87
C PRO A 110 4.94 5.72 -2.21
N PRO A 111 4.03 6.63 -1.78
CA PRO A 111 4.30 7.86 -1.03
C PRO A 111 4.30 7.64 0.49
N ASP A 112 5.01 8.51 1.22
CA ASP A 112 5.05 8.46 2.69
C ASP A 112 3.72 8.82 3.37
N LEU A 113 2.67 9.18 2.61
CA LEU A 113 1.33 9.45 3.11
C LEU A 113 0.50 8.19 3.42
N LEU A 114 0.98 7.02 3.01
CA LEU A 114 0.29 5.74 3.25
C LEU A 114 0.11 5.39 4.74
N PHE A 115 0.90 6.03 5.63
CA PHE A 115 0.68 5.91 7.06
C PHE A 115 -0.71 6.39 7.51
N LEU A 116 -1.36 7.28 6.74
CA LEU A 116 -2.74 7.71 7.03
C LEU A 116 -3.71 6.53 6.88
N SER A 117 -3.58 5.75 5.80
CA SER A 117 -4.37 4.54 5.60
C SER A 117 -4.01 3.45 6.62
N GLY A 118 -2.71 3.19 6.84
CA GLY A 118 -2.24 2.23 7.84
C GLY A 118 -2.68 2.60 9.25
N GLY A 119 -2.52 3.87 9.63
CA GLY A 119 -2.93 4.40 10.92
C GLY A 119 -4.44 4.32 11.16
N PHE A 120 -5.26 4.59 10.14
CA PHE A 120 -6.70 4.40 10.22
C PHE A 120 -7.06 2.96 10.63
N TRP A 121 -6.53 1.97 9.93
CA TRP A 121 -6.80 0.57 10.23
C TRP A 121 -6.23 0.14 11.58
N LYS A 122 -5.05 0.65 11.95
CA LYS A 122 -4.41 0.38 13.24
C LYS A 122 -5.22 0.93 14.40
N TYR A 123 -5.53 2.21 14.41
CA TYR A 123 -6.12 2.88 15.57
C TYR A 123 -7.62 2.68 15.70
N LEU A 124 -8.36 2.51 14.60
CA LEU A 124 -9.81 2.32 14.64
C LEU A 124 -10.23 0.85 14.61
N PHE A 125 -9.43 -0.02 14.00
CA PHE A 125 -9.79 -1.43 13.83
C PHE A 125 -8.80 -2.40 14.47
N GLY A 126 -7.76 -1.90 15.14
CA GLY A 126 -6.75 -2.73 15.81
C GLY A 126 -5.94 -3.61 14.84
N LYS A 127 -5.81 -3.21 13.56
CA LYS A 127 -5.06 -3.97 12.57
C LYS A 127 -3.59 -3.54 12.59
N PRO A 128 -2.62 -4.42 12.89
CA PRO A 128 -1.20 -4.10 12.81
C PRO A 128 -0.83 -3.49 11.45
N PHE A 129 0.01 -2.46 11.50
CA PHE A 129 0.51 -1.76 10.31
C PHE A 129 2.00 -2.05 10.13
N VAL A 130 2.36 -2.59 8.96
CA VAL A 130 3.73 -2.87 8.54
C VAL A 130 4.12 -1.89 7.45
N LEU A 131 5.25 -1.22 7.61
CA LEU A 131 5.86 -0.38 6.57
C LEU A 131 6.86 -1.22 5.79
N ASP A 132 6.68 -1.35 4.49
CA ASP A 132 7.71 -1.84 3.58
C ASP A 132 8.40 -0.66 2.91
N HIS A 133 9.63 -0.39 3.35
CA HIS A 133 10.40 0.78 2.98
C HIS A 133 11.22 0.51 1.72
N HIS A 134 10.67 0.87 0.55
CA HIS A 134 11.30 0.63 -0.75
C HIS A 134 12.31 1.72 -1.11
N ASP A 135 11.95 3.00 -0.88
CA ASP A 135 12.69 4.16 -1.33
C ASP A 135 12.88 5.18 -0.21
N ILE A 136 14.07 5.77 -0.14
CA ILE A 136 14.42 6.84 0.79
C ILE A 136 14.06 8.18 0.12
N ASN A 137 12.81 8.63 0.29
CA ASN A 137 12.26 9.79 -0.42
C ASN A 137 13.01 11.11 -0.19
N PRO A 138 13.48 11.47 1.03
CA PRO A 138 14.25 12.68 1.23
C PRO A 138 15.54 12.71 0.42
N GLU A 139 16.27 11.59 0.35
CA GLU A 139 17.51 11.45 -0.40
C GLU A 139 17.28 11.46 -1.91
N LEU A 140 16.20 10.80 -2.38
CA LEU A 140 15.79 10.87 -3.79
C LEU A 140 15.45 12.29 -4.21
N TYR A 141 14.75 13.05 -3.35
CA TYR A 141 14.48 14.47 -3.60
C TYR A 141 15.77 15.30 -3.68
N GLU A 142 16.70 15.08 -2.76
CA GLU A 142 18.01 15.76 -2.76
C GLU A 142 18.81 15.43 -4.03
N ALA A 143 18.86 14.15 -4.41
CA ALA A 143 19.55 13.70 -5.63
C ALA A 143 18.94 14.31 -6.90
N LYS A 144 17.62 14.48 -6.96
CA LYS A 144 16.91 15.01 -8.14
C LYS A 144 16.98 16.53 -8.24
N PHE A 145 16.92 17.25 -7.12
CA PHE A 145 16.80 18.72 -7.08
C PHE A 145 18.05 19.46 -6.54
N GLY A 146 19.04 18.73 -6.03
CA GLY A 146 20.34 19.28 -5.58
C GLY A 146 20.25 20.20 -4.37
N ARG A 147 19.15 20.18 -3.62
CA ARG A 147 18.94 21.08 -2.48
C ARG A 147 18.07 20.49 -1.36
N ARG A 148 18.42 20.84 -0.11
CA ARG A 148 17.65 20.55 1.10
C ARG A 148 16.77 21.75 1.44
N GLY A 149 15.58 21.83 0.82
CA GLY A 149 14.61 22.91 1.02
C GLY A 149 13.46 22.53 1.95
N PHE A 150 12.41 23.35 1.91
CA PHE A 150 11.17 23.13 2.66
C PHE A 150 10.57 21.73 2.39
N PHE A 151 10.48 21.32 1.13
CA PHE A 151 9.94 20.02 0.73
C PHE A 151 10.75 18.84 1.28
N HIS A 152 12.09 18.92 1.27
CA HIS A 152 12.95 17.89 1.88
C HIS A 152 12.63 17.72 3.37
N ARG A 153 12.39 18.82 4.10
CA ARG A 153 12.00 18.76 5.52
C ARG A 153 10.63 18.13 5.70
N VAL A 154 9.67 18.47 4.83
CA VAL A 154 8.32 17.87 4.84
C VAL A 154 8.40 16.36 4.63
N LEU A 155 9.13 15.90 3.59
CA LEU A 155 9.34 14.48 3.35
C LEU A 155 9.95 13.76 4.55
N GLY A 156 11.00 14.32 5.16
CA GLY A 156 11.59 13.74 6.38
C GLY A 156 10.66 13.74 7.61
N ILE A 157 9.69 14.66 7.69
CA ILE A 157 8.64 14.62 8.72
C ILE A 157 7.65 13.49 8.43
N LEU A 158 7.19 13.36 7.19
CA LEU A 158 6.26 12.33 6.77
C LEU A 158 6.86 10.93 6.97
N GLU A 159 8.10 10.73 6.56
CA GLU A 159 8.83 9.48 6.77
C GLU A 159 8.90 9.12 8.27
N ARG A 160 9.29 10.07 9.14
CA ARG A 160 9.33 9.85 10.60
C ARG A 160 7.95 9.51 11.17
N LEU A 161 6.89 10.15 10.67
CA LEU A 161 5.51 9.85 11.09
C LEU A 161 5.12 8.44 10.66
N THR A 162 5.50 8.03 9.45
CA THR A 162 5.23 6.68 8.93
C THR A 162 5.90 5.62 9.82
N PHE A 163 7.20 5.77 10.12
CA PHE A 163 7.90 4.87 11.04
C PHE A 163 7.31 4.87 12.45
N ARG A 164 6.83 6.02 12.95
CA ARG A 164 6.21 6.11 14.28
C ARG A 164 4.86 5.41 14.34
N VAL A 165 4.10 5.42 13.25
CA VAL A 165 2.78 4.78 13.17
C VAL A 165 2.91 3.28 12.93
N ALA A 166 3.93 2.83 12.20
CA ALA A 166 4.16 1.42 11.90
C ALA A 166 4.45 0.61 13.19
N ASP A 167 3.96 -0.63 13.23
CA ASP A 167 4.27 -1.61 14.28
C ASP A 167 5.57 -2.37 13.96
N ALA A 168 5.87 -2.52 12.66
CA ALA A 168 7.08 -3.11 12.14
C ALA A 168 7.45 -2.45 10.81
N SER A 169 8.71 -2.53 10.44
CA SER A 169 9.21 -2.09 9.13
C SER A 169 10.09 -3.15 8.50
N LEU A 170 9.99 -3.25 7.18
CA LEU A 170 10.85 -4.05 6.30
C LEU A 170 11.70 -3.08 5.46
N ALA A 171 12.94 -3.47 5.10
CA ALA A 171 13.83 -2.68 4.23
C ALA A 171 14.72 -3.63 3.40
#